data_41c2be63f243d3be099598f09e8ebccc
#
_entry.id   41c2be63f243d3be099598f09e8ebccc
#
_cell.length_a   1.000
_cell.length_b   1.000
_cell.length_c   1.000
_cell.angle_alpha   90.00
_cell.angle_beta   90.00
_cell.angle_gamma   90.00
#
_symmetry.space_group_name_H-M   'P 1'
#
loop_
_entity.id
_entity.type
_entity.pdbx_description
1 polymer ?
#
loop_
_entity_poly.entity_id
_entity_poly.type
_entity_poly.pdbx_seq_one_letter_code
_entity_poly.pdbx_strand_id
1 'polypeptide(L)'
;RLSGGGRVGLVDIAVVRLPRLSNFTDFNPLERMEEVTLRYVRNPRELGHPDLVLLPGTKNTMDDLRWLRESGMEAAVLKHASAGGAVIGICGGYQMLGNTVSDPDGVEGGGSLRGLGLLPANTVFQGEKTRTRVTGAFRAPEGLFRSLAGVAFEGYEIHMGRTESGAAPLAEFTTQTGE
;
A
#
# COMPACT_ATOMS: atom_id res chain seq x y z
N ARG A 1 -23.09 3.61 21.90
CA ARG A 1 -23.86 4.05 20.72
C ARG A 1 -23.10 5.22 20.10
N LEU A 2 -22.29 4.96 19.06
CA LEU A 2 -21.78 6.00 18.16
C LEU A 2 -22.69 5.96 16.93
N SER A 3 -23.70 6.80 16.94
CA SER A 3 -24.52 7.11 15.77
C SER A 3 -23.68 8.04 14.87
N GLY A 4 -22.86 7.46 14.01
CA GLY A 4 -22.21 8.18 12.94
C GLY A 4 -23.23 8.36 11.80
N GLY A 5 -23.89 9.50 11.74
CA GLY A 5 -24.49 9.98 10.50
C GLY A 5 -23.35 10.31 9.54
N GLY A 6 -22.89 9.32 8.76
CA GLY A 6 -21.83 9.49 7.80
C GLY A 6 -22.28 10.43 6.69
N ARG A 7 -21.61 11.57 6.54
CA ARG A 7 -21.56 12.27 5.26
C ARG A 7 -21.01 11.27 4.25
N VAL A 8 -21.78 10.95 3.23
CA VAL A 8 -21.31 10.12 2.11
C VAL A 8 -20.41 11.02 1.28
N GLY A 9 -19.09 10.84 1.42
CA GLY A 9 -18.12 11.51 0.55
C GLY A 9 -18.29 11.04 -0.90
N LEU A 10 -17.82 11.85 -1.83
CA LEU A 10 -17.85 11.53 -3.27
C LEU A 10 -16.92 10.36 -3.62
N VAL A 11 -15.89 10.11 -2.80
CA VAL A 11 -14.91 9.05 -3.01
C VAL A 11 -14.88 8.14 -1.79
N ASP A 12 -15.14 6.85 -1.98
CA ASP A 12 -15.05 5.81 -0.94
C ASP A 12 -13.70 5.13 -0.97
N ILE A 13 -12.92 5.29 0.09
CA ILE A 13 -11.60 4.67 0.27
C ILE A 13 -11.66 3.62 1.37
N ALA A 14 -11.38 2.38 1.00
CA ALA A 14 -11.29 1.28 1.96
C ALA A 14 -9.82 0.97 2.28
N VAL A 15 -9.40 1.24 3.51
CA VAL A 15 -8.10 0.84 4.03
C VAL A 15 -8.21 -0.54 4.66
N VAL A 16 -7.43 -1.49 4.15
CA VAL A 16 -7.38 -2.82 4.75
C VAL A 16 -6.69 -2.75 6.11
N ARG A 17 -7.43 -3.07 7.15
CA ARG A 17 -6.92 -3.04 8.53
C ARG A 17 -6.10 -4.29 8.81
N LEU A 18 -4.83 -4.25 8.41
CA LEU A 18 -3.87 -5.33 8.68
C LEU A 18 -3.69 -5.51 10.21
N PRO A 19 -3.45 -6.74 10.70
CA PRO A 19 -3.22 -7.00 12.13
C PRO A 19 -2.06 -6.21 12.71
N ARG A 20 -1.00 -5.99 11.92
CA ARG A 20 0.21 -5.28 12.33
C ARG A 20 0.38 -3.94 11.62
N LEU A 21 -0.74 -3.32 11.23
CA LEU A 21 -0.76 -2.01 10.57
C LEU A 21 0.19 -1.04 11.29
N SER A 22 1.05 -0.40 10.52
CA SER A 22 1.92 0.68 10.99
C SER A 22 1.32 2.04 10.61
N ASN A 23 1.57 3.07 11.43
CA ASN A 23 1.26 4.46 11.12
C ASN A 23 -0.20 4.74 10.74
N PHE A 24 -1.12 4.54 11.69
CA PHE A 24 -2.54 4.91 11.51
C PHE A 24 -2.73 6.38 11.09
N THR A 25 -1.80 7.25 11.42
CA THR A 25 -1.86 8.69 11.14
C THR A 25 -1.58 9.05 9.68
N ASP A 26 -1.07 8.12 8.88
CA ASP A 26 -0.73 8.37 7.47
C ASP A 26 -1.96 8.76 6.64
N PHE A 27 -3.14 8.34 7.07
CA PHE A 27 -4.40 8.59 6.37
C PHE A 27 -5.20 9.78 6.92
N ASN A 28 -4.73 10.43 8.00
CA ASN A 28 -5.41 11.60 8.58
C ASN A 28 -5.67 12.73 7.58
N PRO A 29 -4.78 13.01 6.60
CA PRO A 29 -5.08 14.01 5.58
C PRO A 29 -6.31 13.66 4.74
N LEU A 30 -6.49 12.38 4.40
CA LEU A 30 -7.66 11.91 3.64
C LEU A 30 -8.94 11.96 4.48
N GLU A 31 -8.86 11.63 5.77
CA GLU A 31 -10.00 11.69 6.70
C GLU A 31 -10.57 13.11 6.88
N ARG A 32 -9.73 14.13 6.64
CA ARG A 32 -10.11 15.55 6.78
C ARG A 32 -10.75 16.13 5.53
N MET A 33 -10.70 15.40 4.40
CA MET A 33 -11.30 15.86 3.15
C MET A 33 -12.80 15.57 3.17
N GLU A 34 -13.61 16.60 2.92
CA GLU A 34 -15.09 16.47 2.98
C GLU A 34 -15.61 15.54 1.86
N GLU A 35 -14.89 15.45 0.76
CA GLU A 35 -15.23 14.63 -0.40
C GLU A 35 -14.85 13.16 -0.23
N VAL A 36 -14.10 12.80 0.82
CA VAL A 36 -13.60 11.45 1.04
C VAL A 36 -14.34 10.79 2.20
N THR A 37 -14.84 9.59 1.94
CA THR A 37 -15.23 8.65 2.99
C THR A 37 -14.11 7.64 3.14
N LEU A 38 -13.35 7.71 4.24
CA LEU A 38 -12.30 6.75 4.54
C LEU A 38 -12.79 5.78 5.61
N ARG A 39 -12.68 4.49 5.32
CA ARG A 39 -13.09 3.43 6.25
C ARG A 39 -12.05 2.33 6.34
N TYR A 40 -11.88 1.81 7.53
CA TYR A 40 -10.98 0.69 7.81
C TYR A 40 -11.78 -0.61 7.76
N VAL A 41 -11.37 -1.54 6.93
CA VAL A 41 -12.05 -2.82 6.73
C VAL A 41 -11.16 -3.99 7.18
N ARG A 42 -11.73 -4.88 7.97
CA ARG A 42 -11.04 -6.09 8.46
C ARG A 42 -11.66 -7.36 7.94
N ASN A 43 -12.93 -7.31 7.62
CA ASN A 43 -13.67 -8.43 7.08
C ASN A 43 -13.87 -8.24 5.56
N PRO A 44 -13.62 -9.26 4.72
CA PRO A 44 -13.87 -9.17 3.28
C PRO A 44 -15.27 -8.73 2.89
N ARG A 45 -16.28 -9.07 3.70
CA ARG A 45 -17.68 -8.65 3.47
C ARG A 45 -17.89 -7.15 3.63
N GLU A 46 -17.05 -6.48 4.41
CA GLU A 46 -17.09 -5.04 4.64
C GLU A 46 -16.45 -4.25 3.50
N LEU A 47 -15.68 -4.92 2.63
CA LEU A 47 -14.99 -4.23 1.52
C LEU A 47 -15.98 -3.54 0.60
N GLY A 48 -17.07 -4.21 0.23
CA GLY A 48 -18.08 -3.66 -0.67
C GLY A 48 -17.49 -3.32 -2.05
N HIS A 49 -17.81 -2.12 -2.53
CA HIS A 49 -17.38 -1.59 -3.83
C HIS A 49 -16.74 -0.20 -3.66
N PRO A 50 -15.59 -0.06 -3.00
CA PRO A 50 -14.95 1.24 -2.87
C PRO A 50 -14.40 1.73 -4.20
N ASP A 51 -14.15 3.04 -4.32
CA ASP A 51 -13.42 3.61 -5.44
C ASP A 51 -11.93 3.25 -5.39
N LEU A 52 -11.39 3.11 -4.17
CA LEU A 52 -9.98 2.80 -3.93
C LEU A 52 -9.84 1.84 -2.76
N VAL A 53 -9.03 0.81 -2.95
CA VAL A 53 -8.51 -0.04 -1.87
C VAL A 53 -7.08 0.37 -1.54
N LEU A 54 -6.81 0.63 -0.26
CA LEU A 54 -5.48 0.89 0.27
C LEU A 54 -4.96 -0.31 1.08
N LEU A 55 -3.81 -0.85 0.68
CA LEU A 55 -3.01 -1.75 1.49
C LEU A 55 -1.94 -0.92 2.21
N PRO A 56 -2.05 -0.71 3.52
CA PRO A 56 -1.16 0.15 4.27
C PRO A 56 0.18 -0.50 4.57
N GLY A 57 1.09 0.28 5.14
CA GLY A 57 2.31 -0.23 5.74
C GLY A 57 2.04 -1.13 6.93
N THR A 58 2.95 -2.04 7.19
CA THR A 58 2.87 -3.02 8.28
C THR A 58 4.22 -3.21 8.96
N LYS A 59 4.19 -3.69 10.19
CA LYS A 59 5.39 -4.06 10.96
C LYS A 59 5.92 -5.46 10.63
N ASN A 60 5.13 -6.28 9.94
CA ASN A 60 5.53 -7.60 9.47
C ASN A 60 4.73 -7.96 8.22
N THR A 61 5.37 -7.81 7.06
CA THR A 61 4.77 -8.02 5.75
C THR A 61 4.44 -9.49 5.51
N MET A 62 5.31 -10.41 5.94
CA MET A 62 5.13 -11.84 5.74
C MET A 62 3.89 -12.36 6.47
N ASP A 63 3.75 -12.01 7.75
CA ASP A 63 2.62 -12.45 8.55
C ASP A 63 1.30 -11.82 8.11
N ASP A 64 1.32 -10.54 7.76
CA ASP A 64 0.12 -9.86 7.30
C ASP A 64 -0.32 -10.31 5.90
N LEU A 65 0.62 -10.75 5.04
CA LEU A 65 0.30 -11.39 3.77
C LEU A 65 -0.36 -12.77 3.97
N ARG A 66 0.09 -13.54 4.97
CA ARG A 66 -0.57 -14.81 5.37
C ARG A 66 -2.00 -14.52 5.83
N TRP A 67 -2.16 -13.52 6.70
CA TRP A 67 -3.47 -13.12 7.20
C TRP A 67 -4.42 -12.67 6.07
N LEU A 68 -3.94 -11.90 5.07
CA LEU A 68 -4.74 -11.53 3.90
C LEU A 68 -5.35 -12.75 3.21
N ARG A 69 -4.57 -13.82 3.07
CA ARG A 69 -5.00 -15.09 2.48
C ARG A 69 -6.01 -15.82 3.34
N GLU A 70 -5.66 -16.03 4.60
CA GLU A 70 -6.45 -16.80 5.55
C GLU A 70 -7.80 -16.16 5.85
N SER A 71 -7.86 -14.83 5.90
CA SER A 71 -9.09 -14.06 6.13
C SER A 71 -10.00 -13.99 4.91
N GLY A 72 -9.50 -14.33 3.71
CA GLY A 72 -10.19 -14.12 2.44
C GLY A 72 -10.12 -12.69 1.90
N MET A 73 -9.38 -11.79 2.57
CA MET A 73 -9.22 -10.40 2.12
C MET A 73 -8.43 -10.33 0.82
N GLU A 74 -7.43 -11.20 0.60
CA GLU A 74 -6.72 -11.29 -0.68
C GLU A 74 -7.69 -11.49 -1.85
N ALA A 75 -8.61 -12.44 -1.73
CA ALA A 75 -9.59 -12.73 -2.79
C ALA A 75 -10.53 -11.53 -3.04
N ALA A 76 -10.93 -10.81 -1.99
CA ALA A 76 -11.76 -9.63 -2.11
C ALA A 76 -11.04 -8.48 -2.83
N VAL A 77 -9.77 -8.23 -2.49
CA VAL A 77 -8.92 -7.22 -3.15
C VAL A 77 -8.69 -7.58 -4.62
N LEU A 78 -8.37 -8.84 -4.92
CA LEU A 78 -8.16 -9.32 -6.29
C LEU A 78 -9.45 -9.20 -7.14
N LYS A 79 -10.60 -9.50 -6.55
CA LYS A 79 -11.90 -9.31 -7.21
C LYS A 79 -12.15 -7.84 -7.52
N HIS A 80 -11.86 -6.93 -6.59
CA HIS A 80 -11.97 -5.49 -6.81
C HIS A 80 -11.07 -5.03 -7.96
N ALA A 81 -9.79 -5.42 -7.94
CA ALA A 81 -8.83 -5.09 -9.00
C ALA A 81 -9.24 -5.64 -10.37
N SER A 82 -9.73 -6.89 -10.43
CA SER A 82 -10.18 -7.51 -11.69
C SER A 82 -11.42 -6.85 -12.29
N ALA A 83 -12.20 -6.17 -11.46
CA ALA A 83 -13.33 -5.35 -11.89
C ALA A 83 -12.93 -3.93 -12.34
N GLY A 84 -11.61 -3.63 -12.39
CA GLY A 84 -11.08 -2.33 -12.76
C GLY A 84 -10.97 -1.33 -11.60
N GLY A 85 -11.19 -1.79 -10.35
CA GLY A 85 -11.05 -0.97 -9.16
C GLY A 85 -9.60 -0.63 -8.86
N ALA A 86 -9.35 0.58 -8.37
CA ALA A 86 -8.01 1.05 -8.02
C ALA A 86 -7.51 0.40 -6.73
N VAL A 87 -6.22 0.01 -6.73
CA VAL A 87 -5.53 -0.52 -5.54
C VAL A 87 -4.20 0.20 -5.38
N ILE A 88 -3.94 0.72 -4.19
CA ILE A 88 -2.65 1.33 -3.81
C ILE A 88 -2.05 0.55 -2.65
N GLY A 89 -0.76 0.24 -2.75
CA GLY A 89 0.02 -0.31 -1.65
C GLY A 89 1.06 0.69 -1.15
N ILE A 90 1.24 0.76 0.15
CA ILE A 90 2.22 1.62 0.81
C ILE A 90 3.19 0.75 1.60
N CYS A 91 4.50 0.90 1.39
CA CYS A 91 5.55 0.16 2.08
C CYS A 91 5.31 -1.37 2.01
N GLY A 92 5.04 -2.03 3.14
CA GLY A 92 4.68 -3.46 3.16
C GLY A 92 3.46 -3.80 2.30
N GLY A 93 2.46 -2.93 2.25
CA GLY A 93 1.33 -3.08 1.33
C GLY A 93 1.72 -3.06 -0.14
N TYR A 94 2.67 -2.19 -0.53
CA TYR A 94 3.24 -2.20 -1.88
C TYR A 94 3.98 -3.51 -2.18
N GLN A 95 4.78 -3.99 -1.23
CA GLN A 95 5.52 -5.25 -1.37
C GLN A 95 4.56 -6.44 -1.57
N MET A 96 3.41 -6.45 -0.86
CA MET A 96 2.38 -7.48 -1.01
C MET A 96 1.73 -7.48 -2.40
N LEU A 97 1.68 -6.36 -3.11
CA LEU A 97 1.11 -6.27 -4.46
C LEU A 97 1.93 -7.01 -5.52
N GLY A 98 3.21 -7.30 -5.25
CA GLY A 98 4.13 -7.95 -6.17
C GLY A 98 3.83 -9.44 -6.39
N ASN A 99 4.73 -10.08 -7.13
CA ASN A 99 4.67 -11.52 -7.41
C ASN A 99 5.15 -12.35 -6.23
N THR A 100 6.28 -11.94 -5.61
CA THR A 100 6.89 -12.67 -4.50
C THR A 100 7.43 -11.74 -3.42
N VAL A 101 7.37 -12.23 -2.19
CA VAL A 101 8.03 -11.63 -1.03
C VAL A 101 8.87 -12.73 -0.38
N SER A 102 10.18 -12.55 -0.29
CA SER A 102 11.13 -13.52 0.24
C SER A 102 11.91 -12.96 1.40
N ASP A 103 12.12 -13.77 2.41
CA ASP A 103 12.86 -13.43 3.62
C ASP A 103 13.92 -14.51 3.92
N PRO A 104 15.01 -14.56 3.14
CA PRO A 104 16.05 -15.58 3.31
C PRO A 104 16.81 -15.45 4.63
N ASP A 105 16.90 -14.25 5.16
CA ASP A 105 17.68 -13.94 6.37
C ASP A 105 16.83 -14.02 7.66
N GLY A 106 15.53 -14.32 7.53
CA GLY A 106 14.65 -14.46 8.70
C GLY A 106 14.32 -13.14 9.41
N VAL A 107 14.39 -12.01 8.71
CA VAL A 107 14.08 -10.67 9.25
C VAL A 107 12.65 -10.58 9.77
N GLU A 108 11.73 -11.22 9.07
CA GLU A 108 10.30 -11.29 9.39
C GLU A 108 9.80 -12.75 9.59
N GLY A 109 10.69 -13.62 10.07
CA GLY A 109 10.36 -15.01 10.36
C GLY A 109 10.73 -16.01 9.27
N GLY A 110 11.31 -15.54 8.16
CA GLY A 110 11.85 -16.38 7.11
C GLY A 110 10.84 -16.91 6.08
N GLY A 111 11.38 -17.52 5.04
CA GLY A 111 10.61 -18.16 3.98
C GLY A 111 10.32 -17.28 2.78
N SER A 112 9.44 -17.75 1.91
CA SER A 112 9.00 -17.04 0.71
C SER A 112 7.51 -17.22 0.52
N LEU A 113 6.83 -16.16 0.15
CA LEU A 113 5.40 -16.15 -0.12
C LEU A 113 5.13 -15.53 -1.49
N ARG A 114 4.12 -16.05 -2.17
CA ARG A 114 3.54 -15.40 -3.33
C ARG A 114 2.80 -14.14 -2.87
N GLY A 115 3.01 -13.02 -3.55
CA GLY A 115 2.21 -11.81 -3.37
C GLY A 115 0.86 -11.89 -4.10
N LEU A 116 0.19 -10.76 -4.22
CA LEU A 116 -1.10 -10.65 -4.90
C LEU A 116 -0.97 -10.72 -6.43
N GLY A 117 0.23 -10.48 -6.98
CA GLY A 117 0.49 -10.55 -8.42
C GLY A 117 -0.16 -9.39 -9.22
N LEU A 118 -0.46 -8.28 -8.57
CA LEU A 118 -1.02 -7.08 -9.22
C LEU A 118 0.08 -6.18 -9.82
N LEU A 119 1.32 -6.36 -9.39
CA LEU A 119 2.49 -5.67 -9.92
C LEU A 119 3.57 -6.69 -10.30
N PRO A 120 4.31 -6.48 -11.41
CA PRO A 120 5.44 -7.32 -11.79
C PRO A 120 6.68 -6.97 -10.93
N ALA A 121 6.59 -7.22 -9.63
CA ALA A 121 7.60 -6.86 -8.65
C ALA A 121 7.92 -8.04 -7.74
N ASN A 122 9.19 -8.12 -7.32
CA ASN A 122 9.66 -9.12 -6.37
C ASN A 122 10.41 -8.41 -5.24
N THR A 123 10.11 -8.77 -4.00
CA THR A 123 10.75 -8.20 -2.82
C THR A 123 11.58 -9.26 -2.10
N VAL A 124 12.79 -8.90 -1.71
CA VAL A 124 13.66 -9.71 -0.86
C VAL A 124 14.00 -8.90 0.39
N PHE A 125 13.64 -9.40 1.56
CA PHE A 125 14.02 -8.79 2.83
C PHE A 125 15.51 -8.99 3.09
N GLN A 126 16.15 -7.94 3.58
CA GLN A 126 17.54 -7.90 3.99
C GLN A 126 17.62 -7.22 5.34
N GLY A 127 18.60 -7.56 6.15
CA GLY A 127 18.74 -7.05 7.51
C GLY A 127 18.99 -5.53 7.63
N GLU A 128 19.26 -4.87 6.51
CA GLU A 128 19.50 -3.42 6.49
C GLU A 128 18.21 -2.65 6.24
N LYS A 129 17.98 -1.65 7.11
CA LYS A 129 16.85 -0.73 6.98
C LYS A 129 17.28 0.51 6.22
N THR A 130 16.62 0.78 5.10
CA THR A 130 16.74 2.06 4.41
C THR A 130 16.00 3.15 5.18
N ARG A 131 16.70 4.26 5.45
CA ARG A 131 16.10 5.47 6.01
C ARG A 131 16.80 6.67 5.43
N THR A 132 16.19 7.31 4.44
CA THR A 132 16.79 8.39 3.68
C THR A 132 15.77 9.47 3.40
N ARG A 133 16.17 10.74 3.42
CA ARG A 133 15.33 11.83 2.94
C ARG A 133 15.39 11.87 1.42
N VAL A 134 14.24 12.07 0.79
CA VAL A 134 14.13 12.07 -0.67
C VAL A 134 13.36 13.30 -1.14
N THR A 135 13.73 13.77 -2.32
CA THR A 135 12.96 14.75 -3.08
C THR A 135 12.71 14.20 -4.48
N GLY A 136 11.57 14.46 -5.03
CA GLY A 136 11.22 13.91 -6.35
C GLY A 136 10.04 14.59 -6.99
N ALA A 137 9.62 14.03 -8.10
CA ALA A 137 8.41 14.43 -8.80
C ALA A 137 7.70 13.22 -9.41
N PHE A 138 6.39 13.32 -9.49
CA PHE A 138 5.62 12.37 -10.26
C PHE A 138 5.97 12.48 -11.73
N ARG A 139 6.18 11.35 -12.39
CA ARG A 139 6.37 11.29 -13.83
C ARG A 139 5.07 11.66 -14.53
N ALA A 140 4.90 11.33 -15.77
CA ALA A 140 3.65 11.50 -16.52
C ALA A 140 2.81 10.21 -16.42
N PRO A 141 2.15 9.92 -15.25
CA PRO A 141 1.32 8.74 -15.12
C PRO A 141 0.11 8.84 -16.02
N GLU A 142 -0.36 7.71 -16.47
CA GLU A 142 -1.60 7.60 -17.24
C GLU A 142 -2.80 7.33 -16.33
N GLY A 143 -4.00 7.40 -16.90
CA GLY A 143 -5.23 7.03 -16.19
C GLY A 143 -5.56 7.91 -15.00
N LEU A 144 -5.87 7.28 -13.88
CA LEU A 144 -6.35 7.94 -12.66
C LEU A 144 -5.35 8.96 -12.08
N PHE A 145 -4.07 8.72 -12.23
CA PHE A 145 -3.01 9.55 -11.63
C PHE A 145 -2.43 10.63 -12.55
N ARG A 146 -2.97 10.79 -13.77
CA ARG A 146 -2.40 11.74 -14.76
C ARG A 146 -2.31 13.18 -14.27
N SER A 147 -3.19 13.59 -13.36
CA SER A 147 -3.17 14.93 -12.76
C SER A 147 -1.98 15.17 -11.83
N LEU A 148 -1.26 14.12 -11.43
CA LEU A 148 -0.06 14.23 -10.62
C LEU A 148 1.20 14.50 -11.44
N ALA A 149 1.14 14.48 -12.78
CA ALA A 149 2.29 14.69 -13.64
C ALA A 149 3.04 16.00 -13.29
N GLY A 150 4.32 15.88 -12.99
CA GLY A 150 5.19 17.00 -12.62
C GLY A 150 5.01 17.54 -11.20
N VAL A 151 4.09 17.02 -10.41
CA VAL A 151 3.93 17.42 -9.00
C VAL A 151 5.17 16.98 -8.23
N ALA A 152 5.86 17.94 -7.61
CA ALA A 152 7.02 17.69 -6.77
C ALA A 152 6.58 17.21 -5.38
N PHE A 153 7.44 16.40 -4.76
CA PHE A 153 7.25 15.94 -3.38
C PHE A 153 8.59 15.87 -2.65
N GLU A 154 8.52 15.91 -1.33
CA GLU A 154 9.61 15.54 -0.45
C GLU A 154 9.08 14.57 0.62
N GLY A 155 9.97 13.72 1.13
CA GLY A 155 9.58 12.72 2.12
C GLY A 155 10.76 11.89 2.59
N TYR A 156 10.43 10.74 3.13
CA TYR A 156 11.42 9.77 3.60
C TYR A 156 11.19 8.43 2.92
N GLU A 157 12.26 7.85 2.42
CA GLU A 157 12.29 6.44 2.05
C GLU A 157 12.60 5.63 3.31
N ILE A 158 11.63 4.85 3.77
CA ILE A 158 11.76 4.05 4.99
C ILE A 158 11.18 2.67 4.73
N HIS A 159 12.03 1.68 4.53
CA HIS A 159 11.61 0.29 4.35
C HIS A 159 12.72 -0.69 4.70
N MET A 160 12.34 -1.95 4.87
CA MET A 160 13.24 -3.09 4.85
C MET A 160 13.04 -3.85 3.53
N GLY A 161 14.11 -4.50 3.08
CA GLY A 161 14.09 -5.26 1.84
C GLY A 161 14.27 -4.40 0.58
N ARG A 162 14.63 -5.10 -0.48
CA ARG A 162 14.82 -4.55 -1.82
C ARG A 162 13.73 -5.08 -2.74
N THR A 163 13.05 -4.17 -3.44
CA THR A 163 12.05 -4.53 -4.44
C THR A 163 12.57 -4.21 -5.82
N GLU A 164 12.52 -5.20 -6.71
CA GLU A 164 12.76 -5.05 -8.13
C GLU A 164 11.43 -5.11 -8.87
N SER A 165 11.15 -4.12 -9.70
CA SER A 165 9.88 -4.01 -10.41
C SER A 165 10.11 -3.79 -11.91
N GLY A 166 9.34 -4.50 -12.73
CA GLY A 166 9.23 -4.27 -14.16
C GLY A 166 8.14 -3.26 -14.55
N ALA A 167 7.39 -2.73 -13.58
CA ALA A 167 6.38 -1.72 -13.84
C ALA A 167 7.01 -0.35 -14.13
N ALA A 168 6.32 0.47 -14.93
CA ALA A 168 6.70 1.87 -15.11
C ALA A 168 6.61 2.61 -13.77
N PRO A 169 7.63 3.41 -13.38
CA PRO A 169 7.60 4.14 -12.13
C PRO A 169 6.56 5.26 -12.17
N LEU A 170 5.78 5.38 -11.08
CA LEU A 170 4.83 6.47 -10.89
C LEU A 170 5.54 7.79 -10.63
N ALA A 171 6.67 7.75 -9.93
CA ALA A 171 7.46 8.90 -9.57
C ALA A 171 8.96 8.56 -9.59
N GLU A 172 9.78 9.58 -9.71
CA GLU A 172 11.23 9.48 -9.54
C GLU A 172 11.67 10.37 -8.40
N PHE A 173 12.64 9.90 -7.64
CA PHE A 173 13.24 10.66 -6.56
C PHE A 173 14.76 10.49 -6.53
N THR A 174 15.42 11.47 -5.93
CA THR A 174 16.82 11.42 -5.57
C THR A 174 16.96 11.38 -4.06
N THR A 175 17.82 10.49 -3.58
CA THR A 175 18.20 10.46 -2.17
C THR A 175 19.08 11.65 -1.86
N GLN A 176 18.77 12.40 -0.81
CA GLN A 176 19.71 13.36 -0.25
C GLN A 176 20.67 12.56 0.62
N THR A 177 21.88 12.33 0.12
CA THR A 177 22.99 11.92 0.97
C THR A 177 23.24 13.05 1.96
N GLY A 178 22.82 12.84 3.22
CA GLY A 178 23.12 13.78 4.30
C GLY A 178 24.63 13.85 4.55
N GLU A 179 25.16 15.07 4.65
CA GLU A 179 26.37 15.35 5.39
C GLU A 179 26.16 15.08 6.88
#